data_ee3f075e9f582c27cf43133e39d680b5
#
_entry.id   ee3f075e9f582c27cf43133e39d680b5
#
_cell.length_a   1.000
_cell.length_b   1.000
_cell.length_c   1.000
_cell.angle_alpha   90.00
_cell.angle_beta   90.00
_cell.angle_gamma   90.00
#
_symmetry.space_group_name_H-M   'P 1'
#
loop_
_entity.id
_entity.type
_entity.pdbx_description
1 polymer ?
#
loop_
_entity_poly.entity_id
_entity_poly.type
_entity_poly.pdbx_seq_one_letter_code
_entity_poly.pdbx_strand_id
1 'polypeptide(L)'
;MTHRKWWIALPIVLVVSLRTLSIPVLAQTVASPPVVKTDLGPVEGAHRDGIDVFLGIPFAAPPTGERRLAPPAAPAAWAAPLRATIAPSACPQTASPDPAGLASNNEDCLYLNVWAPTPAAQPHPVMVWIHGGGFVEGFSAAKQYDATRLAVRASAVVVTVNYRVGALGFLAADALDAADGRHVSGNYGLLDVQAALRWVNRNAAAFGGDPHRITVMGESAGANMVLGLLASPASEGLFQRAIVQSSTDGAHTVPLAEAEKQVYARTLDEIGCSSGPGLLDCLRTAPVQSFLRMTRKPTFVQDGVVLPLDPFEAFRQGRVIRVPVLIGSNAKENYLFTARVESDVLKHTMTGEDLRGQFKTSFGDKADAVGGQYAADAYVNAATLIGSALTDRRFACMANLARTGLSQYVPVFGYQLDIADPVQQQPLAAGNDLPNVSYHTTDLGYVFDNDSDGQKLSGRHASLSHMIADYWSAFAAEGDPNAGSERTVRVTWPRFTREAPVVLSISDAPTATGGFASEHKCAFWEQSGLVATTW
;
A
#
# COMPACT_ATOMS: atom_id res chain seq x y z
N MET A 1 -77.71 -27.38 -73.42
CA MET A 1 -78.38 -26.24 -72.78
C MET A 1 -77.82 -26.12 -71.37
N THR A 2 -76.87 -25.29 -71.20
CA THR A 2 -76.07 -25.20 -69.93
C THR A 2 -76.14 -23.77 -69.42
N HIS A 3 -76.73 -23.60 -68.21
CA HIS A 3 -76.79 -22.32 -67.49
C HIS A 3 -75.55 -22.11 -66.69
N ARG A 4 -74.76 -21.10 -67.01
CA ARG A 4 -73.64 -20.61 -66.15
C ARG A 4 -74.18 -19.58 -65.14
N LYS A 5 -74.04 -19.86 -63.85
CA LYS A 5 -74.29 -18.90 -62.78
C LYS A 5 -72.99 -18.16 -62.47
N TRP A 6 -73.05 -16.84 -62.53
CA TRP A 6 -71.95 -15.95 -62.09
C TRP A 6 -72.12 -15.64 -60.62
N TRP A 7 -71.02 -15.87 -59.82
CA TRP A 7 -70.93 -15.41 -58.43
C TRP A 7 -70.12 -14.15 -58.42
N ILE A 8 -70.71 -13.05 -57.88
CA ILE A 8 -70.04 -11.76 -57.64
C ILE A 8 -69.43 -11.86 -56.26
N ALA A 9 -68.09 -11.84 -56.16
CA ALA A 9 -67.36 -11.76 -54.85
C ALA A 9 -67.19 -10.30 -54.47
N LEU A 10 -67.76 -9.88 -53.36
CA LEU A 10 -67.45 -8.59 -52.69
C LEU A 10 -66.11 -8.66 -51.95
N PRO A 11 -65.23 -7.70 -52.11
CA PRO A 11 -64.02 -7.65 -51.29
C PRO A 11 -64.35 -7.09 -49.88
N ILE A 12 -64.03 -7.87 -48.83
CA ILE A 12 -64.06 -7.40 -47.45
C ILE A 12 -62.79 -6.60 -47.26
N VAL A 13 -62.91 -5.29 -47.06
CA VAL A 13 -61.79 -4.40 -46.65
C VAL A 13 -61.63 -4.52 -45.15
N LEU A 14 -60.58 -5.22 -44.73
CA LEU A 14 -60.18 -5.32 -43.30
C LEU A 14 -59.44 -4.04 -42.95
N VAL A 15 -60.05 -3.13 -42.19
CA VAL A 15 -59.42 -1.94 -41.63
C VAL A 15 -58.64 -2.38 -40.34
N VAL A 16 -57.33 -2.59 -40.50
CA VAL A 16 -56.44 -2.82 -39.37
C VAL A 16 -56.09 -1.48 -38.72
N SER A 17 -56.74 -1.17 -37.60
CA SER A 17 -56.38 0.00 -36.79
C SER A 17 -55.06 -0.29 -36.02
N LEU A 18 -53.93 0.22 -36.53
CA LEU A 18 -52.68 0.26 -35.77
C LEU A 18 -52.83 1.22 -34.58
N ARG A 19 -53.05 0.65 -33.37
CA ARG A 19 -52.84 1.40 -32.13
C ARG A 19 -51.36 1.49 -31.90
N THR A 20 -50.74 2.66 -32.06
CA THR A 20 -49.39 2.97 -31.61
C THR A 20 -49.35 2.92 -30.08
N LEU A 21 -48.81 1.84 -29.51
CA LEU A 21 -48.45 1.80 -28.10
C LEU A 21 -47.25 2.76 -27.89
N SER A 22 -47.54 3.94 -27.39
CA SER A 22 -46.49 4.84 -26.85
C SER A 22 -45.92 4.21 -25.59
N ILE A 23 -44.77 3.54 -25.69
CA ILE A 23 -43.97 3.12 -24.55
C ILE A 23 -43.40 4.41 -23.97
N PRO A 24 -43.69 4.77 -22.69
CA PRO A 24 -43.05 5.91 -22.07
C PRO A 24 -41.54 5.57 -21.95
N VAL A 25 -40.70 6.29 -22.69
CA VAL A 25 -39.27 6.33 -22.47
C VAL A 25 -39.11 6.99 -21.09
N LEU A 26 -38.91 6.17 -20.07
CA LEU A 26 -38.45 6.65 -18.77
C LEU A 26 -37.08 7.29 -19.02
N ALA A 27 -37.05 8.61 -19.13
CA ALA A 27 -35.82 9.36 -19.09
C ALA A 27 -35.14 9.01 -17.78
N GLN A 28 -34.08 8.21 -17.83
CA GLN A 28 -33.20 8.02 -16.67
C GLN A 28 -32.65 9.41 -16.34
N THR A 29 -33.09 9.97 -15.22
CA THR A 29 -32.49 11.17 -14.67
C THR A 29 -31.06 10.80 -14.31
N VAL A 30 -30.10 11.19 -15.13
CA VAL A 30 -28.69 11.13 -14.78
C VAL A 30 -28.51 12.00 -13.55
N ALA A 31 -28.18 11.40 -12.42
CA ALA A 31 -27.93 12.14 -11.19
C ALA A 31 -26.80 13.16 -11.45
N SER A 32 -26.95 14.38 -10.92
CA SER A 32 -25.91 15.41 -11.03
C SER A 32 -24.62 14.90 -10.39
N PRO A 33 -23.43 15.20 -10.97
CA PRO A 33 -22.16 14.83 -10.34
C PRO A 33 -22.07 15.30 -8.90
N PRO A 34 -21.48 14.52 -7.98
CA PRO A 34 -21.30 14.96 -6.59
C PRO A 34 -20.27 16.08 -6.53
N VAL A 35 -20.59 17.16 -5.84
CA VAL A 35 -19.68 18.29 -5.61
C VAL A 35 -19.48 18.47 -4.11
N VAL A 36 -18.22 18.38 -3.68
CA VAL A 36 -17.80 18.53 -2.28
C VAL A 36 -16.95 19.78 -2.14
N LYS A 37 -17.22 20.59 -1.10
CA LYS A 37 -16.44 21.80 -0.80
C LYS A 37 -15.30 21.46 0.15
N THR A 38 -14.05 21.49 -0.35
CA THR A 38 -12.83 21.37 0.47
C THR A 38 -12.36 22.74 0.97
N ASP A 39 -11.35 22.74 1.85
CA ASP A 39 -10.69 23.96 2.36
C ASP A 39 -10.02 24.78 1.25
N LEU A 40 -9.68 24.17 0.12
CA LEU A 40 -9.00 24.80 -1.02
C LEU A 40 -9.95 25.18 -2.17
N GLY A 41 -11.12 24.60 -2.23
CA GLY A 41 -12.10 24.84 -3.28
C GLY A 41 -13.06 23.68 -3.49
N PRO A 42 -14.09 23.82 -4.35
CA PRO A 42 -15.01 22.74 -4.66
C PRO A 42 -14.37 21.68 -5.55
N VAL A 43 -14.76 20.41 -5.32
CA VAL A 43 -14.27 19.24 -6.07
C VAL A 43 -15.48 18.48 -6.63
N GLU A 44 -15.49 18.23 -7.94
CA GLU A 44 -16.52 17.47 -8.65
C GLU A 44 -16.03 16.04 -8.89
N GLY A 45 -16.78 15.05 -8.40
CA GLY A 45 -16.51 13.62 -8.54
C GLY A 45 -17.47 12.93 -9.51
N ALA A 46 -17.56 11.60 -9.36
CA ALA A 46 -18.49 10.75 -10.12
C ALA A 46 -19.18 9.74 -9.20
N HIS A 47 -20.44 9.41 -9.50
CA HIS A 47 -21.12 8.28 -8.86
C HIS A 47 -20.65 6.97 -9.50
N ARG A 48 -20.24 6.00 -8.67
CA ARG A 48 -19.84 4.64 -9.08
C ARG A 48 -20.35 3.63 -8.07
N ASP A 49 -21.08 2.63 -8.51
CA ASP A 49 -21.50 1.48 -7.70
C ASP A 49 -22.08 1.85 -6.31
N GLY A 50 -22.86 2.95 -6.25
CA GLY A 50 -23.55 3.42 -5.04
C GLY A 50 -22.71 4.27 -4.09
N ILE A 51 -21.51 4.69 -4.52
CA ILE A 51 -20.65 5.62 -3.76
C ILE A 51 -20.19 6.78 -4.65
N ASP A 52 -19.66 7.82 -4.01
CA ASP A 52 -19.03 8.95 -4.69
C ASP A 52 -17.52 8.74 -4.77
N VAL A 53 -16.97 8.90 -5.97
CA VAL A 53 -15.53 8.71 -6.23
C VAL A 53 -14.93 10.00 -6.76
N PHE A 54 -13.83 10.42 -6.14
CA PHE A 54 -13.07 11.60 -6.52
C PHE A 54 -11.61 11.19 -6.77
N LEU A 55 -11.11 11.39 -7.99
CA LEU A 55 -9.77 10.98 -8.40
C LEU A 55 -8.92 12.21 -8.74
N GLY A 56 -7.71 12.28 -8.19
CA GLY A 56 -6.75 13.32 -8.53
C GLY A 56 -6.99 14.66 -7.84
N ILE A 57 -7.24 14.67 -6.52
CA ILE A 57 -7.31 15.90 -5.73
C ILE A 57 -5.89 16.26 -5.27
N PRO A 58 -5.35 17.47 -5.56
CA PRO A 58 -4.02 17.87 -5.12
C PRO A 58 -4.01 18.14 -3.61
N PHE A 59 -3.13 17.49 -2.87
CA PHE A 59 -2.90 17.76 -1.44
C PHE A 59 -1.66 18.63 -1.19
N ALA A 60 -0.78 18.77 -2.19
CA ALA A 60 0.39 19.62 -2.17
C ALA A 60 0.62 20.29 -3.54
N ALA A 61 1.37 21.37 -3.57
CA ALA A 61 1.80 22.02 -4.79
C ALA A 61 2.76 21.09 -5.57
N PRO A 62 2.81 21.17 -6.92
CA PRO A 62 3.73 20.39 -7.73
C PRO A 62 5.18 20.52 -7.23
N PRO A 63 5.88 19.42 -6.91
CA PRO A 63 7.26 19.44 -6.42
C PRO A 63 8.27 19.61 -7.55
N THR A 64 8.14 20.69 -8.33
CA THR A 64 8.94 21.02 -9.52
C THR A 64 9.78 22.27 -9.30
N GLY A 65 10.87 22.44 -10.06
CA GLY A 65 11.74 23.61 -9.98
C GLY A 65 12.33 23.79 -8.59
N GLU A 66 12.13 24.92 -7.95
CA GLU A 66 12.63 25.20 -6.60
C GLU A 66 12.02 24.29 -5.51
N ARG A 67 10.85 23.70 -5.78
CA ARG A 67 10.21 22.73 -4.87
C ARG A 67 10.67 21.29 -5.08
N ARG A 68 11.45 21.00 -6.13
CA ARG A 68 12.08 19.69 -6.30
C ARG A 68 13.05 19.44 -5.14
N LEU A 69 13.00 18.22 -4.55
CA LEU A 69 13.82 17.85 -3.40
C LEU A 69 13.70 18.83 -2.22
N ALA A 70 12.48 19.32 -2.01
CA ALA A 70 12.09 20.15 -0.87
C ALA A 70 10.86 19.57 -0.19
N PRO A 71 10.55 19.93 1.08
CA PRO A 71 9.31 19.57 1.74
C PRO A 71 8.08 19.96 0.90
N PRO A 72 6.96 19.19 0.99
CA PRO A 72 5.74 19.52 0.26
C PRO A 72 5.17 20.87 0.73
N ALA A 73 4.82 21.72 -0.25
CA ALA A 73 4.19 23.03 -0.01
C ALA A 73 2.67 22.94 -0.21
N ALA A 74 1.91 23.84 0.42
CA ALA A 74 0.47 23.93 0.23
C ALA A 74 0.13 24.24 -1.24
N PRO A 75 -0.90 23.58 -1.83
CA PRO A 75 -1.35 23.92 -3.17
C PRO A 75 -2.12 25.24 -3.17
N ALA A 76 -2.26 25.85 -4.36
CA ALA A 76 -3.11 27.04 -4.51
C ALA A 76 -4.59 26.69 -4.38
N ALA A 77 -5.37 27.57 -3.78
CA ALA A 77 -6.84 27.44 -3.74
C ALA A 77 -7.44 27.71 -5.14
N TRP A 78 -8.62 27.12 -5.38
CA TRP A 78 -9.37 27.30 -6.64
C TRP A 78 -10.83 27.68 -6.38
N ALA A 79 -11.42 28.46 -7.30
CA ALA A 79 -12.80 28.94 -7.17
C ALA A 79 -13.83 28.09 -7.95
N ALA A 80 -13.46 27.61 -9.14
CA ALA A 80 -14.32 26.74 -9.94
C ALA A 80 -14.20 25.27 -9.49
N PRO A 81 -15.24 24.43 -9.63
CA PRO A 81 -15.13 23.01 -9.31
C PRO A 81 -13.98 22.32 -10.05
N LEU A 82 -13.05 21.75 -9.30
CA LEU A 82 -11.99 20.88 -9.83
C LEU A 82 -12.62 19.55 -10.25
N ARG A 83 -12.48 19.17 -11.51
CA ARG A 83 -12.96 17.87 -12.00
C ARG A 83 -12.04 16.75 -11.54
N ALA A 84 -12.44 16.06 -10.49
CA ALA A 84 -11.73 14.92 -9.89
C ALA A 84 -12.32 13.58 -10.38
N THR A 85 -12.29 13.34 -11.69
CA THR A 85 -12.88 12.15 -12.32
C THR A 85 -11.85 11.31 -13.09
N ILE A 86 -10.60 11.76 -13.10
CA ILE A 86 -9.48 11.11 -13.82
C ILE A 86 -8.39 10.82 -12.83
N ALA A 87 -7.85 9.60 -12.87
CA ALA A 87 -6.71 9.21 -12.05
C ALA A 87 -5.51 10.17 -12.26
N PRO A 88 -4.81 10.58 -11.20
CA PRO A 88 -3.62 11.42 -11.32
C PRO A 88 -2.47 10.67 -11.98
N SER A 89 -1.39 11.35 -12.34
CA SER A 89 -0.14 10.70 -12.73
C SER A 89 0.52 9.99 -11.54
N ALA A 90 1.17 8.85 -11.77
CA ALA A 90 2.15 8.32 -10.85
C ALA A 90 3.32 9.31 -10.71
N CYS A 91 4.00 9.32 -9.55
CA CYS A 91 5.26 10.04 -9.40
C CYS A 91 6.35 9.44 -10.32
N PRO A 92 7.40 10.20 -10.69
CA PRO A 92 8.41 9.73 -11.62
C PRO A 92 9.00 8.39 -11.20
N GLN A 93 8.89 7.41 -12.10
CA GLN A 93 9.33 6.03 -11.90
C GLN A 93 9.46 5.31 -13.24
N THR A 94 10.27 4.24 -13.29
CA THR A 94 10.35 3.34 -14.45
C THR A 94 9.17 2.38 -14.46
N ALA A 95 8.87 1.80 -15.63
CA ALA A 95 7.92 0.68 -15.70
C ALA A 95 8.45 -0.51 -14.91
N SER A 96 7.56 -1.18 -14.21
CA SER A 96 7.82 -2.39 -13.42
C SER A 96 6.82 -3.48 -13.79
N PRO A 97 7.14 -4.76 -13.52
CA PRO A 97 6.16 -5.84 -13.57
C PRO A 97 5.03 -5.71 -12.55
N ASP A 98 5.20 -4.86 -11.52
CA ASP A 98 4.14 -4.59 -10.55
C ASP A 98 2.97 -3.87 -11.25
N PRO A 99 1.71 -4.33 -11.09
CA PRO A 99 0.53 -3.65 -11.63
C PRO A 99 0.39 -2.18 -11.19
N ALA A 100 1.02 -1.79 -10.07
CA ALA A 100 1.08 -0.40 -9.63
C ALA A 100 2.30 0.37 -10.17
N GLY A 101 3.25 -0.30 -10.83
CA GLY A 101 4.50 0.29 -11.33
C GLY A 101 4.37 0.87 -12.73
N LEU A 102 3.60 1.93 -12.91
CA LEU A 102 3.42 2.62 -14.19
C LEU A 102 4.58 3.59 -14.46
N ALA A 103 5.21 3.51 -15.65
CA ALA A 103 6.22 4.48 -16.05
C ALA A 103 5.67 5.91 -16.04
N SER A 104 6.38 6.81 -15.40
CA SER A 104 6.03 8.24 -15.36
C SER A 104 7.27 9.11 -15.28
N ASN A 105 7.19 10.27 -15.92
CA ASN A 105 8.17 11.36 -15.80
C ASN A 105 7.51 12.63 -15.23
N ASN A 106 6.27 12.55 -14.76
CA ASN A 106 5.53 13.71 -14.29
C ASN A 106 5.78 13.94 -12.80
N GLU A 107 6.50 15.00 -12.46
CA GLU A 107 6.75 15.42 -11.08
C GLU A 107 5.51 16.04 -10.42
N ASP A 108 4.52 16.54 -11.20
CA ASP A 108 3.23 16.96 -10.67
C ASP A 108 2.38 15.75 -10.35
N CYS A 109 2.61 15.15 -9.18
CA CYS A 109 2.09 13.84 -8.79
C CYS A 109 1.55 13.77 -7.36
N LEU A 110 1.60 14.84 -6.58
CA LEU A 110 1.18 14.86 -5.18
C LEU A 110 -0.35 15.00 -5.06
N TYR A 111 -1.03 13.93 -5.40
CA TYR A 111 -2.49 13.82 -5.46
C TYR A 111 -2.98 12.65 -4.61
N LEU A 112 -4.25 12.75 -4.21
CA LEU A 112 -4.98 11.68 -3.54
C LEU A 112 -6.32 11.41 -4.25
N ASN A 113 -6.91 10.26 -3.93
CA ASN A 113 -8.22 9.86 -4.40
C ASN A 113 -9.12 9.56 -3.19
N VAL A 114 -10.43 9.76 -3.33
CA VAL A 114 -11.40 9.55 -2.25
C VAL A 114 -12.56 8.71 -2.78
N TRP A 115 -12.90 7.65 -2.02
CA TRP A 115 -14.11 6.86 -2.18
C TRP A 115 -15.00 7.13 -0.96
N ALA A 116 -16.13 7.78 -1.18
CA ALA A 116 -17.02 8.23 -0.11
C ALA A 116 -18.37 7.50 -0.21
N PRO A 117 -18.74 6.67 0.77
CA PRO A 117 -20.07 6.09 0.85
C PRO A 117 -21.14 7.18 0.97
N THR A 118 -22.38 6.84 0.61
CA THR A 118 -23.52 7.74 0.84
C THR A 118 -23.55 8.18 2.31
N PRO A 119 -23.78 9.46 2.61
CA PRO A 119 -23.81 9.98 3.97
C PRO A 119 -24.75 9.17 4.87
N ALA A 120 -24.26 8.79 6.05
CA ALA A 120 -25.02 8.10 7.08
C ALA A 120 -25.42 9.06 8.22
N ALA A 121 -26.25 8.57 9.15
CA ALA A 121 -26.64 9.35 10.34
C ALA A 121 -25.43 9.70 11.23
N GLN A 122 -24.37 8.88 11.19
CA GLN A 122 -23.09 9.14 11.87
C GLN A 122 -21.96 9.22 10.83
N PRO A 123 -20.96 10.09 11.03
CA PRO A 123 -19.80 10.15 10.14
C PRO A 123 -19.10 8.79 10.03
N HIS A 124 -18.56 8.47 8.87
CA HIS A 124 -17.85 7.23 8.60
C HIS A 124 -16.42 7.25 9.17
N PRO A 125 -15.82 6.13 9.58
CA PRO A 125 -14.38 6.05 9.78
C PRO A 125 -13.65 6.34 8.46
N VAL A 126 -12.40 6.80 8.54
CA VAL A 126 -11.57 7.12 7.38
C VAL A 126 -10.40 6.17 7.33
N MET A 127 -10.16 5.55 6.19
CA MET A 127 -9.02 4.65 5.94
C MET A 127 -8.12 5.28 4.88
N VAL A 128 -6.85 5.55 5.23
CA VAL A 128 -5.89 6.18 4.32
C VAL A 128 -4.87 5.14 3.89
N TRP A 129 -4.90 4.77 2.62
CA TRP A 129 -4.03 3.79 2.01
C TRP A 129 -2.75 4.40 1.47
N ILE A 130 -1.59 3.81 1.82
CA ILE A 130 -0.25 4.13 1.32
C ILE A 130 0.26 2.93 0.53
N HIS A 131 0.53 3.13 -0.76
CA HIS A 131 0.96 2.05 -1.65
C HIS A 131 2.38 1.55 -1.34
N GLY A 132 2.66 0.29 -1.72
CA GLY A 132 3.97 -0.33 -1.71
C GLY A 132 4.85 0.06 -2.90
N GLY A 133 5.78 -0.84 -3.27
CA GLY A 133 6.68 -0.67 -4.40
C GLY A 133 8.12 -0.30 -4.03
N GLY A 134 8.60 -0.71 -2.85
CA GLY A 134 10.01 -0.61 -2.44
C GLY A 134 10.58 0.81 -2.38
N PHE A 135 9.74 1.82 -2.25
CA PHE A 135 10.04 3.25 -2.36
C PHE A 135 10.56 3.68 -3.75
N VAL A 136 10.55 2.83 -4.76
CA VAL A 136 11.00 3.13 -6.13
C VAL A 136 9.87 3.28 -7.12
N GLU A 137 8.71 2.73 -6.80
CA GLU A 137 7.54 2.68 -7.65
C GLU A 137 6.24 2.67 -6.83
N GLY A 138 5.11 2.73 -7.50
CA GLY A 138 3.80 2.66 -6.91
C GLY A 138 2.89 3.79 -7.37
N PHE A 139 1.58 3.57 -7.23
CA PHE A 139 0.59 4.50 -7.75
C PHE A 139 -0.74 4.34 -7.01
N SER A 140 -1.24 5.44 -6.47
CA SER A 140 -2.44 5.44 -5.63
C SER A 140 -3.74 5.05 -6.35
N ALA A 141 -3.79 5.15 -7.68
CA ALA A 141 -4.95 4.79 -8.48
C ALA A 141 -4.73 3.50 -9.31
N ALA A 142 -3.79 2.65 -8.90
CA ALA A 142 -3.63 1.33 -9.52
C ALA A 142 -4.91 0.50 -9.34
N LYS A 143 -5.25 -0.34 -10.33
CA LYS A 143 -6.49 -1.14 -10.32
C LYS A 143 -6.65 -1.98 -9.06
N GLN A 144 -5.56 -2.53 -8.56
CA GLN A 144 -5.54 -3.32 -7.33
C GLN A 144 -5.93 -2.51 -6.07
N TYR A 145 -5.90 -1.17 -6.14
CA TYR A 145 -6.28 -0.27 -5.05
C TYR A 145 -7.63 0.43 -5.31
N ASP A 146 -8.44 -0.05 -6.26
CA ASP A 146 -9.82 0.43 -6.39
C ASP A 146 -10.58 0.11 -5.11
N ALA A 147 -10.84 1.16 -4.34
CA ALA A 147 -11.39 1.02 -3.00
C ALA A 147 -12.93 1.00 -2.98
N THR A 148 -13.60 0.93 -4.13
CA THR A 148 -15.07 0.94 -4.21
C THR A 148 -15.70 -0.13 -3.32
N ARG A 149 -15.22 -1.37 -3.38
CA ARG A 149 -15.79 -2.48 -2.61
C ARG A 149 -15.41 -2.41 -1.13
N LEU A 150 -14.17 -2.02 -0.84
CA LEU A 150 -13.73 -1.80 0.54
C LEU A 150 -14.56 -0.68 1.20
N ALA A 151 -14.74 0.47 0.54
CA ALA A 151 -15.51 1.59 1.06
C ALA A 151 -16.96 1.19 1.37
N VAL A 152 -17.61 0.44 0.45
CA VAL A 152 -18.97 -0.10 0.66
C VAL A 152 -19.01 -1.08 1.83
N ARG A 153 -18.09 -2.06 1.85
CA ARG A 153 -18.08 -3.12 2.88
C ARG A 153 -17.77 -2.58 4.26
N ALA A 154 -16.77 -1.72 4.36
CA ALA A 154 -16.33 -1.10 5.60
C ALA A 154 -17.28 0.01 6.08
N SER A 155 -18.19 0.50 5.23
CA SER A 155 -18.90 1.77 5.48
C SER A 155 -17.91 2.86 5.90
N ALA A 156 -16.81 3.01 5.15
CA ALA A 156 -15.69 3.91 5.44
C ALA A 156 -15.41 4.84 4.27
N VAL A 157 -14.99 6.06 4.54
CA VAL A 157 -14.32 6.87 3.53
C VAL A 157 -12.93 6.30 3.33
N VAL A 158 -12.59 5.89 2.11
CA VAL A 158 -11.26 5.39 1.79
C VAL A 158 -10.51 6.43 0.96
N VAL A 159 -9.27 6.72 1.35
CA VAL A 159 -8.39 7.65 0.65
C VAL A 159 -7.13 6.90 0.22
N THR A 160 -6.70 7.05 -1.03
CA THR A 160 -5.40 6.55 -1.48
C THR A 160 -4.49 7.71 -1.86
N VAL A 161 -3.21 7.63 -1.52
CA VAL A 161 -2.29 8.76 -1.66
C VAL A 161 -1.06 8.40 -2.49
N ASN A 162 -0.65 9.30 -3.38
CA ASN A 162 0.67 9.28 -3.98
C ASN A 162 1.69 9.91 -3.02
N TYR A 163 2.94 9.51 -3.14
CA TYR A 163 4.09 10.15 -2.52
C TYR A 163 5.30 10.04 -3.46
N ARG A 164 6.27 10.95 -3.32
CA ARG A 164 7.49 10.87 -4.12
C ARG A 164 8.28 9.61 -3.80
N VAL A 165 8.73 8.93 -4.85
CA VAL A 165 9.51 7.71 -4.80
C VAL A 165 10.92 7.93 -5.38
N GLY A 166 11.80 6.95 -5.26
CA GLY A 166 13.15 6.99 -5.79
C GLY A 166 13.98 8.11 -5.19
N ALA A 167 14.95 8.59 -5.95
CA ALA A 167 15.79 9.70 -5.53
C ALA A 167 15.00 10.99 -5.26
N LEU A 168 13.90 11.23 -6.00
CA LEU A 168 13.06 12.42 -5.77
C LEU A 168 12.35 12.43 -4.42
N GLY A 169 12.13 11.24 -3.85
CA GLY A 169 11.49 11.08 -2.54
C GLY A 169 12.46 10.91 -1.37
N PHE A 170 13.71 10.47 -1.63
CA PHE A 170 14.59 10.00 -0.55
C PHE A 170 16.06 10.46 -0.65
N LEU A 171 16.47 11.20 -1.67
CA LEU A 171 17.85 11.66 -1.80
C LEU A 171 18.25 12.58 -0.64
N ALA A 172 19.34 12.24 0.05
CA ALA A 172 20.00 13.10 1.03
C ALA A 172 21.30 13.65 0.46
N ALA A 173 21.56 14.94 0.70
CA ALA A 173 22.78 15.62 0.30
C ALA A 173 22.97 16.91 1.11
N ASP A 174 24.23 17.29 1.38
CA ASP A 174 24.63 18.48 2.13
C ASP A 174 24.02 19.78 1.57
N ALA A 175 23.95 19.92 0.26
CA ALA A 175 23.33 21.06 -0.40
C ALA A 175 21.81 21.14 -0.16
N LEU A 176 21.13 20.00 0.00
CA LEU A 176 19.71 19.93 0.33
C LEU A 176 19.47 20.26 1.81
N ASP A 177 20.35 19.80 2.70
CA ASP A 177 20.32 20.14 4.13
C ASP A 177 20.51 21.64 4.33
N ALA A 178 21.48 22.22 3.64
CA ALA A 178 21.73 23.67 3.70
C ALA A 178 20.55 24.51 3.17
N ALA A 179 19.75 23.95 2.24
CA ALA A 179 18.57 24.61 1.68
C ALA A 179 17.30 24.43 2.53
N ASP A 180 17.25 23.44 3.42
CA ASP A 180 16.13 23.21 4.36
C ASP A 180 16.39 23.98 5.66
N GLY A 181 15.43 24.79 6.10
CA GLY A 181 15.56 25.57 7.36
C GLY A 181 15.70 24.72 8.62
N ARG A 182 15.49 23.40 8.54
CA ARG A 182 15.71 22.43 9.61
C ARG A 182 17.05 21.70 9.49
N HIS A 183 17.79 21.95 8.41
CA HIS A 183 19.06 21.30 8.06
C HIS A 183 18.96 19.77 7.93
N VAL A 184 17.93 19.28 7.20
CA VAL A 184 17.68 17.86 6.96
C VAL A 184 17.22 17.59 5.53
N SER A 185 17.52 16.36 5.04
CA SER A 185 17.06 15.87 3.73
C SER A 185 16.78 14.36 3.76
N GLY A 186 16.30 13.80 2.66
CA GLY A 186 16.17 12.36 2.47
C GLY A 186 14.83 11.74 2.83
N ASN A 187 13.91 12.43 3.47
CA ASN A 187 12.61 11.90 3.90
C ASN A 187 11.41 12.57 3.22
N TYR A 188 11.56 13.06 1.99
CA TYR A 188 10.50 13.83 1.31
C TYR A 188 9.24 13.01 1.06
N GLY A 189 9.36 11.70 0.73
CA GLY A 189 8.22 10.83 0.58
C GLY A 189 7.40 10.67 1.86
N LEU A 190 8.06 10.58 3.03
CA LEU A 190 7.37 10.55 4.33
C LEU A 190 6.68 11.89 4.64
N LEU A 191 7.34 13.00 4.32
CA LEU A 191 6.75 14.34 4.46
C LEU A 191 5.53 14.53 3.55
N ASP A 192 5.53 13.95 2.34
CA ASP A 192 4.39 13.98 1.42
C ASP A 192 3.18 13.25 2.02
N VAL A 193 3.40 12.06 2.61
CA VAL A 193 2.32 11.32 3.29
C VAL A 193 1.79 12.10 4.50
N GLN A 194 2.66 12.75 5.28
CA GLN A 194 2.22 13.63 6.37
C GLN A 194 1.40 14.83 5.86
N ALA A 195 1.75 15.40 4.70
CA ALA A 195 0.97 16.47 4.08
C ALA A 195 -0.39 15.98 3.61
N ALA A 196 -0.47 14.79 3.01
CA ALA A 196 -1.74 14.14 2.65
C ALA A 196 -2.61 13.89 3.88
N LEU A 197 -2.06 13.38 4.97
CA LEU A 197 -2.79 13.16 6.22
C LEU A 197 -3.30 14.48 6.84
N ARG A 198 -2.52 15.56 6.78
CA ARG A 198 -3.00 16.89 7.18
C ARG A 198 -4.16 17.37 6.31
N TRP A 199 -4.11 17.11 5.01
CA TRP A 199 -5.23 17.41 4.11
C TRP A 199 -6.48 16.58 4.47
N VAL A 200 -6.33 15.27 4.72
CA VAL A 200 -7.42 14.39 5.15
C VAL A 200 -8.05 14.89 6.45
N ASN A 201 -7.27 15.25 7.45
CA ASN A 201 -7.78 15.80 8.72
C ASN A 201 -8.67 17.02 8.51
N ARG A 202 -8.28 17.94 7.62
CA ARG A 202 -9.06 19.16 7.35
C ARG A 202 -10.32 18.91 6.53
N ASN A 203 -10.32 17.88 5.67
CA ASN A 203 -11.34 17.71 4.64
C ASN A 203 -12.22 16.45 4.82
N ALA A 204 -11.88 15.50 5.69
CA ALA A 204 -12.61 14.25 5.85
C ALA A 204 -14.12 14.45 6.07
N ALA A 205 -14.50 15.42 6.92
CA ALA A 205 -15.89 15.72 7.21
C ALA A 205 -16.70 16.14 5.97
N ALA A 206 -16.06 16.81 5.01
CA ALA A 206 -16.72 17.21 3.76
C ALA A 206 -17.12 16.00 2.90
N PHE A 207 -16.41 14.87 3.03
CA PHE A 207 -16.70 13.60 2.37
C PHE A 207 -17.51 12.64 3.26
N GLY A 208 -18.09 13.10 4.36
CA GLY A 208 -18.85 12.27 5.31
C GLY A 208 -18.00 11.44 6.26
N GLY A 209 -16.68 11.66 6.32
CA GLY A 209 -15.75 11.00 7.23
C GLY A 209 -15.61 11.71 8.57
N ASP A 210 -15.16 10.98 9.58
CA ASP A 210 -14.84 11.48 10.91
C ASP A 210 -13.34 11.77 11.04
N PRO A 211 -12.89 13.02 11.16
CA PRO A 211 -11.48 13.36 11.31
C PRO A 211 -10.83 12.84 12.61
N HIS A 212 -11.65 12.36 13.57
CA HIS A 212 -11.18 11.73 14.81
C HIS A 212 -11.12 10.20 14.72
N ARG A 213 -11.43 9.62 13.55
CA ARG A 213 -11.39 8.18 13.29
C ARG A 213 -10.64 7.87 12.00
N ILE A 214 -9.42 8.43 11.86
CA ILE A 214 -8.52 8.18 10.73
C ILE A 214 -7.62 7.01 11.06
N THR A 215 -7.62 6.00 10.19
CA THR A 215 -6.70 4.86 10.21
C THR A 215 -5.76 4.96 9.03
N VAL A 216 -4.46 5.08 9.29
CA VAL A 216 -3.43 4.96 8.25
C VAL A 216 -3.12 3.50 8.01
N MET A 217 -3.03 3.08 6.75
CA MET A 217 -2.73 1.70 6.38
C MET A 217 -1.84 1.62 5.14
N GLY A 218 -1.01 0.59 5.08
CA GLY A 218 -0.13 0.39 3.94
C GLY A 218 0.47 -1.00 3.91
N GLU A 219 0.93 -1.40 2.73
CA GLU A 219 1.57 -2.69 2.49
C GLU A 219 2.99 -2.49 1.98
N SER A 220 3.93 -3.42 2.33
CA SER A 220 5.32 -3.39 1.86
C SER A 220 6.01 -2.06 2.21
N ALA A 221 6.52 -1.32 1.23
CA ALA A 221 7.07 0.02 1.44
C ALA A 221 6.03 0.99 2.03
N GLY A 222 4.74 0.84 1.71
CA GLY A 222 3.65 1.58 2.37
C GLY A 222 3.53 1.24 3.86
N ALA A 223 3.74 -0.01 4.24
CA ALA A 223 3.81 -0.42 5.65
C ALA A 223 5.04 0.16 6.35
N ASN A 224 6.18 0.21 5.66
CA ASN A 224 7.37 0.90 6.18
C ASN A 224 7.09 2.40 6.40
N MET A 225 6.32 3.06 5.48
CA MET A 225 5.84 4.43 5.69
C MET A 225 5.01 4.55 6.97
N VAL A 226 4.09 3.60 7.22
CA VAL A 226 3.28 3.60 8.45
C VAL A 226 4.17 3.48 9.70
N LEU A 227 5.20 2.62 9.68
CA LEU A 227 6.18 2.53 10.78
C LEU A 227 6.97 3.84 10.94
N GLY A 228 7.37 4.48 9.84
CA GLY A 228 8.00 5.80 9.85
C GLY A 228 7.09 6.88 10.44
N LEU A 229 5.80 6.89 10.08
CA LEU A 229 4.80 7.80 10.67
C LEU A 229 4.63 7.59 12.17
N LEU A 230 4.59 6.32 12.63
CA LEU A 230 4.51 5.99 14.07
C LEU A 230 5.74 6.49 14.85
N ALA A 231 6.92 6.57 14.23
CA ALA A 231 8.16 7.02 14.85
C ALA A 231 8.42 8.53 14.68
N SER A 232 7.68 9.22 13.81
CA SER A 232 7.88 10.63 13.47
C SER A 232 7.04 11.54 14.37
N PRO A 233 7.65 12.44 15.18
CA PRO A 233 6.91 13.35 16.06
C PRO A 233 5.91 14.26 15.31
N ALA A 234 6.24 14.63 14.06
CA ALA A 234 5.37 15.48 13.24
C ALA A 234 4.08 14.79 12.75
N SER A 235 3.93 13.49 13.06
CA SER A 235 2.70 12.72 12.80
C SER A 235 1.69 12.76 13.96
N GLU A 236 2.03 13.38 15.10
CA GLU A 236 1.13 13.47 16.25
C GLU A 236 -0.22 14.08 15.86
N GLY A 237 -1.31 13.40 16.22
CA GLY A 237 -2.68 13.82 15.93
C GLY A 237 -3.15 13.64 14.49
N LEU A 238 -2.30 13.18 13.55
CA LEU A 238 -2.68 13.02 12.15
C LEU A 238 -3.56 11.78 11.90
N PHE A 239 -3.49 10.78 12.75
CA PHE A 239 -4.31 9.56 12.70
C PHE A 239 -4.52 8.99 14.09
N GLN A 240 -5.51 8.12 14.26
CA GLN A 240 -5.89 7.52 15.53
C GLN A 240 -5.67 6.01 15.56
N ARG A 241 -5.33 5.39 14.42
CA ARG A 241 -5.04 3.94 14.31
C ARG A 241 -4.08 3.69 13.17
N ALA A 242 -3.36 2.57 13.22
CA ALA A 242 -2.42 2.18 12.18
C ALA A 242 -2.56 0.69 11.81
N ILE A 243 -2.54 0.38 10.51
CA ILE A 243 -2.49 -0.99 9.98
C ILE A 243 -1.22 -1.14 9.15
N VAL A 244 -0.38 -2.11 9.52
CA VAL A 244 0.94 -2.36 8.94
C VAL A 244 0.92 -3.76 8.30
N GLN A 245 0.91 -3.82 6.96
CA GLN A 245 0.82 -5.05 6.20
C GLN A 245 2.16 -5.36 5.53
N SER A 246 2.81 -6.47 5.94
CA SER A 246 4.04 -6.94 5.30
C SER A 246 5.18 -5.91 5.28
N SER A 247 5.41 -5.22 6.42
CA SER A 247 6.58 -4.35 6.58
C SER A 247 7.89 -5.13 6.47
N THR A 248 8.93 -4.47 6.00
CA THR A 248 10.23 -5.09 5.71
C THR A 248 11.36 -4.48 6.54
N ASP A 249 12.55 -5.08 6.42
CA ASP A 249 13.82 -4.49 6.86
C ASP A 249 14.07 -3.07 6.25
N GLY A 250 13.38 -2.71 5.17
CA GLY A 250 13.40 -1.36 4.59
C GLY A 250 12.78 -0.25 5.44
N ALA A 251 12.21 -0.57 6.60
CA ALA A 251 11.76 0.42 7.58
C ALA A 251 12.91 0.96 8.47
N HIS A 252 14.08 0.32 8.45
CA HIS A 252 15.27 0.85 9.11
C HIS A 252 15.75 2.15 8.49
N THR A 253 16.41 2.96 9.29
CA THR A 253 17.01 4.23 8.86
C THR A 253 18.53 4.10 8.70
N VAL A 254 19.10 4.99 7.89
CA VAL A 254 20.53 5.24 7.82
C VAL A 254 20.79 6.63 8.42
N PRO A 255 21.83 6.81 9.27
CA PRO A 255 22.19 8.14 9.76
C PRO A 255 22.44 9.13 8.59
N LEU A 256 21.99 10.39 8.72
CA LEU A 256 22.05 11.39 7.65
C LEU A 256 23.45 11.49 7.01
N ALA A 257 24.50 11.64 7.81
CA ALA A 257 25.86 11.76 7.30
C ALA A 257 26.37 10.49 6.57
N GLU A 258 25.82 9.30 6.90
CA GLU A 258 26.12 8.06 6.20
C GLU A 258 25.31 7.95 4.91
N ALA A 259 24.03 8.34 4.94
CA ALA A 259 23.17 8.38 3.77
C ALA A 259 23.78 9.25 2.67
N GLU A 260 24.27 10.43 2.99
CA GLU A 260 24.94 11.35 2.05
C GLU A 260 26.19 10.74 1.42
N LYS A 261 27.06 10.13 2.25
CA LYS A 261 28.40 9.66 1.81
C LYS A 261 28.37 8.28 1.17
N GLN A 262 27.53 7.37 1.66
CA GLN A 262 27.59 5.95 1.28
C GLN A 262 26.42 5.53 0.41
N VAL A 263 25.21 6.05 0.69
CA VAL A 263 24.01 5.66 -0.05
C VAL A 263 23.83 6.51 -1.30
N TYR A 264 23.91 7.83 -1.16
CA TYR A 264 23.53 8.76 -2.23
C TYR A 264 24.69 9.40 -3.01
N ALA A 265 25.93 9.31 -2.55
CA ALA A 265 27.06 9.85 -3.31
C ALA A 265 27.12 9.32 -4.75
N ARG A 266 26.95 7.99 -4.92
CA ARG A 266 26.87 7.36 -6.24
C ARG A 266 25.62 7.82 -7.03
N THR A 267 24.51 8.05 -6.36
CA THR A 267 23.28 8.54 -7.01
C THR A 267 23.47 9.93 -7.60
N LEU A 268 24.27 10.80 -6.95
CA LEU A 268 24.63 12.11 -7.53
C LEU A 268 25.40 11.96 -8.85
N ASP A 269 26.35 11.02 -8.91
CA ASP A 269 27.08 10.72 -10.15
C ASP A 269 26.16 10.16 -11.24
N GLU A 270 25.21 9.27 -10.86
CA GLU A 270 24.21 8.69 -11.77
C GLU A 270 23.24 9.77 -12.32
N ILE A 271 22.91 10.77 -11.52
CA ILE A 271 22.14 11.95 -11.94
C ILE A 271 22.95 12.86 -12.86
N GLY A 272 24.27 12.87 -12.72
CA GLY A 272 25.21 13.75 -13.42
C GLY A 272 25.48 15.05 -12.66
N CYS A 273 25.30 15.05 -11.33
CA CYS A 273 25.59 16.19 -10.46
C CYS A 273 26.78 15.86 -9.55
N SER A 274 27.75 16.75 -9.48
CA SER A 274 28.91 16.62 -8.59
C SER A 274 28.65 17.33 -7.25
N SER A 275 29.20 16.77 -6.17
CA SER A 275 29.20 17.45 -4.86
C SER A 275 29.94 18.78 -4.90
N GLY A 276 29.55 19.70 -4.03
CA GLY A 276 30.19 21.02 -3.90
C GLY A 276 29.32 22.18 -4.41
N PRO A 277 29.91 23.34 -4.68
CA PRO A 277 29.21 24.54 -5.14
C PRO A 277 28.39 24.27 -6.41
N GLY A 278 27.10 24.65 -6.39
CA GLY A 278 26.20 24.44 -7.53
C GLY A 278 25.44 23.10 -7.53
N LEU A 279 25.66 22.21 -6.55
CA LEU A 279 24.95 20.95 -6.46
C LEU A 279 23.43 21.15 -6.41
N LEU A 280 22.94 22.07 -5.60
CA LEU A 280 21.50 22.35 -5.47
C LEU A 280 20.88 22.75 -6.81
N ASP A 281 21.52 23.65 -7.55
CA ASP A 281 21.06 24.11 -8.86
C ASP A 281 21.08 22.95 -9.88
N CYS A 282 22.14 22.12 -9.87
CA CYS A 282 22.23 20.95 -10.70
C CYS A 282 21.04 19.99 -10.42
N LEU A 283 20.79 19.66 -9.17
CA LEU A 283 19.69 18.77 -8.78
C LEU A 283 18.32 19.31 -9.17
N ARG A 284 18.10 20.62 -9.04
CA ARG A 284 16.83 21.28 -9.40
C ARG A 284 16.60 21.38 -10.90
N THR A 285 17.66 21.41 -11.70
CA THR A 285 17.58 21.58 -13.17
C THR A 285 17.86 20.30 -13.96
N ALA A 286 18.42 19.26 -13.34
CA ALA A 286 18.69 17.99 -14.00
C ALA A 286 17.40 17.37 -14.59
N PRO A 287 17.50 16.70 -15.76
CA PRO A 287 16.36 15.99 -16.34
C PRO A 287 15.80 14.95 -15.38
N VAL A 288 14.48 14.85 -15.29
CA VAL A 288 13.78 13.89 -14.40
C VAL A 288 14.26 12.45 -14.61
N GLN A 289 14.51 12.06 -15.88
CA GLN A 289 15.01 10.74 -16.25
C GLN A 289 16.36 10.38 -15.61
N SER A 290 17.16 11.35 -15.21
CA SER A 290 18.42 11.12 -14.51
C SER A 290 18.19 10.54 -13.11
N PHE A 291 17.12 10.96 -12.43
CA PHE A 291 16.74 10.45 -11.10
C PHE A 291 16.21 9.02 -11.14
N LEU A 292 15.75 8.53 -12.31
CA LEU A 292 15.24 7.17 -12.47
C LEU A 292 16.34 6.12 -12.67
N ARG A 293 17.60 6.55 -12.77
CA ARG A 293 18.76 5.66 -12.97
C ARG A 293 19.34 5.12 -11.66
N MET A 294 18.81 5.55 -10.53
CA MET A 294 19.32 5.18 -9.22
C MET A 294 19.39 3.65 -9.05
N THR A 295 20.60 3.12 -8.80
CA THR A 295 20.86 1.69 -8.62
C THR A 295 20.71 1.24 -7.17
N ARG A 296 20.79 2.15 -6.21
CA ARG A 296 20.59 1.89 -4.79
C ARG A 296 19.11 2.03 -4.42
N LYS A 297 18.63 1.14 -3.53
CA LYS A 297 17.28 1.27 -2.99
C LYS A 297 17.19 2.51 -2.09
N PRO A 298 16.12 3.31 -2.21
CA PRO A 298 15.84 4.37 -1.26
C PRO A 298 15.65 3.80 0.15
N THR A 299 16.04 4.60 1.14
CA THR A 299 15.88 4.25 2.54
C THR A 299 15.48 5.49 3.34
N PHE A 300 14.89 5.29 4.49
CA PHE A 300 14.70 6.37 5.45
C PHE A 300 16.04 6.88 5.98
N VAL A 301 16.06 8.17 6.28
CA VAL A 301 17.22 8.85 6.86
C VAL A 301 16.92 9.21 8.31
N GLN A 302 17.79 8.80 9.23
CA GLN A 302 17.76 9.29 10.61
C GLN A 302 18.38 10.67 10.65
N ASP A 303 17.52 11.70 10.54
CA ASP A 303 17.90 13.09 10.37
C ASP A 303 17.79 13.94 11.66
N GLY A 304 17.35 13.33 12.75
CA GLY A 304 17.16 14.00 14.03
C GLY A 304 15.89 14.85 14.16
N VAL A 305 15.13 15.07 13.08
CA VAL A 305 13.95 15.94 13.04
C VAL A 305 12.71 15.19 12.53
N VAL A 306 12.73 14.71 11.29
CA VAL A 306 11.61 13.95 10.70
C VAL A 306 11.57 12.55 11.29
N LEU A 307 12.70 11.88 11.32
CA LEU A 307 12.94 10.62 12.01
C LEU A 307 14.12 10.78 13.00
N PRO A 308 13.84 11.15 14.24
CA PRO A 308 14.89 11.34 15.26
C PRO A 308 15.61 10.05 15.63
N LEU A 309 14.94 8.90 15.48
CA LEU A 309 15.45 7.56 15.73
C LEU A 309 15.01 6.63 14.59
N ASP A 310 15.73 5.52 14.45
CA ASP A 310 15.23 4.35 13.73
C ASP A 310 13.86 3.93 14.30
N PRO A 311 12.86 3.59 13.47
CA PRO A 311 11.53 3.24 13.94
C PRO A 311 11.50 2.12 14.97
N PHE A 312 12.28 1.05 14.79
CA PHE A 312 12.31 -0.06 15.76
C PHE A 312 12.95 0.35 17.09
N GLU A 313 13.97 1.21 17.04
CA GLU A 313 14.56 1.79 18.25
C GLU A 313 13.59 2.76 18.94
N ALA A 314 12.85 3.57 18.18
CA ALA A 314 11.79 4.42 18.71
C ALA A 314 10.72 3.59 19.44
N PHE A 315 10.30 2.46 18.85
CA PHE A 315 9.32 1.55 19.47
C PHE A 315 9.86 0.92 20.75
N ARG A 316 11.13 0.50 20.76
CA ARG A 316 11.79 -0.03 21.96
C ARG A 316 11.85 0.99 23.10
N GLN A 317 12.06 2.27 22.79
CA GLN A 317 12.13 3.37 23.75
C GLN A 317 10.76 3.98 24.10
N GLY A 318 9.68 3.56 23.45
CA GLY A 318 8.34 4.13 23.64
C GLY A 318 8.18 5.55 23.08
N ARG A 319 9.07 5.97 22.19
CA ARG A 319 8.99 7.23 21.44
C ARG A 319 8.15 7.03 20.18
N VAL A 320 6.87 6.79 20.37
CA VAL A 320 5.93 6.36 19.34
C VAL A 320 4.61 7.11 19.47
N ILE A 321 3.96 7.37 18.34
CA ILE A 321 2.60 7.89 18.29
C ILE A 321 1.67 6.87 18.99
N ARG A 322 0.90 7.33 20.00
CA ARG A 322 0.12 6.48 20.91
C ARG A 322 -1.25 6.12 20.31
N VAL A 323 -1.27 5.18 19.39
CA VAL A 323 -2.48 4.67 18.73
C VAL A 323 -2.50 3.15 18.70
N PRO A 324 -3.67 2.49 18.65
CA PRO A 324 -3.76 1.06 18.38
C PRO A 324 -3.11 0.69 17.04
N VAL A 325 -2.43 -0.48 16.99
CA VAL A 325 -1.74 -0.98 15.79
C VAL A 325 -2.17 -2.40 15.47
N LEU A 326 -2.57 -2.63 14.22
CA LEU A 326 -2.76 -3.95 13.63
C LEU A 326 -1.58 -4.22 12.70
N ILE A 327 -0.82 -5.30 12.91
CA ILE A 327 0.42 -5.56 12.18
C ILE A 327 0.66 -7.04 11.89
N GLY A 328 1.01 -7.37 10.66
CA GLY A 328 1.29 -8.75 10.27
C GLY A 328 2.00 -8.88 8.93
N SER A 329 2.07 -10.12 8.45
CA SER A 329 2.70 -10.50 7.19
C SER A 329 1.99 -11.70 6.57
N ASN A 330 2.29 -11.97 5.31
CA ASN A 330 1.93 -13.21 4.65
C ASN A 330 2.90 -14.34 5.07
N ALA A 331 2.46 -15.59 4.99
CA ALA A 331 3.23 -16.74 5.50
C ALA A 331 4.53 -17.01 4.70
N LYS A 332 4.55 -16.67 3.41
CA LYS A 332 5.65 -16.99 2.49
C LYS A 332 6.08 -15.78 1.64
N GLU A 333 6.18 -14.62 2.27
CA GLU A 333 6.43 -13.31 1.64
C GLU A 333 7.47 -13.35 0.50
N ASN A 334 8.65 -13.90 0.78
CA ASN A 334 9.78 -13.79 -0.16
C ASN A 334 9.68 -14.73 -1.37
N TYR A 335 8.66 -15.58 -1.47
CA TYR A 335 8.47 -16.45 -2.63
C TYR A 335 8.28 -15.63 -3.92
N LEU A 336 7.57 -14.51 -3.89
CA LEU A 336 7.47 -13.60 -5.03
C LEU A 336 8.84 -13.12 -5.52
N PHE A 337 9.70 -12.68 -4.60
CA PHE A 337 11.04 -12.17 -4.97
C PHE A 337 11.98 -13.28 -5.39
N THR A 338 11.86 -14.47 -4.80
CA THR A 338 12.64 -15.65 -5.23
C THR A 338 12.25 -16.07 -6.63
N ALA A 339 10.96 -16.09 -6.97
CA ALA A 339 10.51 -16.37 -8.34
C ALA A 339 11.03 -15.33 -9.35
N ARG A 340 11.09 -14.06 -8.95
CA ARG A 340 11.71 -13.02 -9.81
C ARG A 340 13.22 -13.23 -10.00
N VAL A 341 13.95 -13.75 -9.00
CA VAL A 341 15.35 -14.13 -9.16
C VAL A 341 15.47 -15.26 -10.19
N GLU A 342 14.61 -16.28 -10.14
CA GLU A 342 14.59 -17.34 -11.14
C GLU A 342 14.29 -16.83 -12.54
N SER A 343 13.24 -16.03 -12.71
CA SER A 343 12.78 -15.53 -14.01
C SER A 343 13.68 -14.45 -14.60
N ASP A 344 14.16 -13.51 -13.79
CA ASP A 344 14.79 -12.28 -14.29
C ASP A 344 16.31 -12.33 -14.24
N VAL A 345 16.89 -13.08 -13.30
CA VAL A 345 18.33 -13.16 -13.09
C VAL A 345 18.90 -14.48 -13.58
N LEU A 346 18.41 -15.61 -13.05
CA LEU A 346 18.94 -16.93 -13.37
C LEU A 346 18.48 -17.42 -14.74
N LYS A 347 17.25 -17.13 -15.14
CA LYS A 347 16.59 -17.64 -16.36
C LYS A 347 16.36 -19.16 -16.35
N HIS A 348 16.39 -19.77 -15.16
CA HIS A 348 16.10 -21.18 -14.91
C HIS A 348 15.68 -21.36 -13.43
N THR A 349 15.14 -22.55 -13.11
CA THR A 349 14.81 -22.91 -11.72
C THR A 349 16.08 -23.02 -10.89
N MET A 350 16.02 -22.58 -9.64
CA MET A 350 17.18 -22.47 -8.74
C MET A 350 17.81 -23.82 -8.44
N THR A 351 19.07 -23.97 -8.76
CA THR A 351 19.89 -25.15 -8.43
C THR A 351 20.48 -25.05 -7.02
N GLY A 352 21.06 -26.15 -6.53
CA GLY A 352 21.82 -26.13 -5.27
C GLY A 352 23.07 -25.23 -5.31
N GLU A 353 23.66 -24.97 -6.48
CA GLU A 353 24.75 -24.03 -6.65
C GLU A 353 24.26 -22.57 -6.55
N ASP A 354 23.16 -22.26 -7.23
CA ASP A 354 22.50 -20.95 -7.13
C ASP A 354 22.09 -20.64 -5.70
N LEU A 355 21.54 -21.63 -4.98
CA LEU A 355 21.19 -21.52 -3.57
C LEU A 355 22.39 -21.09 -2.71
N ARG A 356 23.55 -21.77 -2.88
CA ARG A 356 24.78 -21.39 -2.15
C ARG A 356 25.22 -19.97 -2.48
N GLY A 357 25.14 -19.58 -3.76
CA GLY A 357 25.41 -18.22 -4.21
C GLY A 357 24.46 -17.19 -3.57
N GLN A 358 23.15 -17.48 -3.56
CA GLN A 358 22.14 -16.62 -2.93
C GLN A 358 22.34 -16.51 -1.41
N PHE A 359 22.66 -17.62 -0.72
CA PHE A 359 22.98 -17.60 0.71
C PHE A 359 24.20 -16.72 1.01
N LYS A 360 25.27 -16.86 0.24
CA LYS A 360 26.47 -16.04 0.39
C LYS A 360 26.18 -14.54 0.16
N THR A 361 25.40 -14.24 -0.87
CA THR A 361 25.01 -12.84 -1.19
C THR A 361 24.10 -12.24 -0.12
N SER A 362 23.13 -13.03 0.39
CA SER A 362 22.11 -12.53 1.33
C SER A 362 22.59 -12.49 2.78
N PHE A 363 23.54 -13.35 3.18
CA PHE A 363 23.90 -13.56 4.58
C PHE A 363 25.42 -13.46 4.86
N GLY A 364 26.23 -13.24 3.82
CA GLY A 364 27.68 -13.06 3.96
C GLY A 364 28.37 -14.22 4.68
N ASP A 365 29.11 -13.91 5.73
CA ASP A 365 29.81 -14.86 6.62
C ASP A 365 28.87 -15.68 7.52
N LYS A 366 27.59 -15.33 7.60
CA LYS A 366 26.53 -16.06 8.32
C LYS A 366 25.83 -17.13 7.46
N ALA A 367 26.17 -17.24 6.17
CA ALA A 367 25.48 -18.12 5.22
C ALA A 367 25.40 -19.58 5.70
N ASP A 368 26.49 -20.14 6.24
CA ASP A 368 26.52 -21.52 6.75
C ASP A 368 25.64 -21.70 7.99
N ALA A 369 25.66 -20.73 8.89
CA ALA A 369 24.82 -20.75 10.10
C ALA A 369 23.33 -20.69 9.76
N VAL A 370 22.95 -19.84 8.78
CA VAL A 370 21.59 -19.78 8.27
C VAL A 370 21.23 -21.09 7.55
N GLY A 371 22.10 -21.61 6.70
CA GLY A 371 21.88 -22.88 6.02
C GLY A 371 21.65 -24.03 6.99
N GLY A 372 22.44 -24.11 8.07
CA GLY A 372 22.25 -25.10 9.14
C GLY A 372 20.92 -24.98 9.87
N GLN A 373 20.43 -23.74 10.07
CA GLN A 373 19.15 -23.49 10.73
C GLN A 373 17.93 -23.96 9.92
N TYR A 374 18.06 -23.97 8.58
CA TYR A 374 16.97 -24.36 7.67
C TYR A 374 17.14 -25.75 7.07
N ALA A 375 18.31 -26.39 7.20
CA ALA A 375 18.60 -27.70 6.60
C ALA A 375 17.74 -28.85 7.17
N ALA A 376 17.23 -28.72 8.40
CA ALA A 376 16.38 -29.72 9.03
C ALA A 376 14.91 -29.66 8.57
N ASP A 377 14.48 -28.56 7.96
CA ASP A 377 13.14 -28.38 7.48
C ASP A 377 12.97 -29.08 6.10
N ALA A 378 11.83 -29.76 5.90
CA ALA A 378 11.54 -30.45 4.64
C ALA A 378 11.14 -29.45 3.55
N TYR A 379 12.12 -28.83 2.91
CA TYR A 379 11.87 -27.95 1.77
C TYR A 379 11.77 -28.76 0.47
N VAL A 380 10.81 -28.38 -0.36
CA VAL A 380 10.55 -29.07 -1.62
C VAL A 380 11.69 -28.88 -2.61
N ASN A 381 12.29 -27.67 -2.63
CA ASN A 381 13.39 -27.31 -3.55
C ASN A 381 14.23 -26.13 -2.99
N ALA A 382 15.27 -25.75 -3.72
CA ALA A 382 16.19 -24.67 -3.37
C ALA A 382 15.49 -23.31 -3.22
N ALA A 383 14.54 -23.01 -4.12
CA ALA A 383 13.80 -21.74 -4.10
C ALA A 383 12.91 -21.61 -2.86
N THR A 384 12.22 -22.68 -2.44
CA THR A 384 11.40 -22.67 -1.21
C THR A 384 12.25 -22.49 0.04
N LEU A 385 13.46 -23.04 0.06
CA LEU A 385 14.38 -22.91 1.19
C LEU A 385 14.84 -21.45 1.38
N ILE A 386 15.43 -20.86 0.36
CA ILE A 386 15.90 -19.46 0.43
C ILE A 386 14.72 -18.49 0.60
N GLY A 387 13.61 -18.75 -0.07
CA GLY A 387 12.39 -17.95 0.05
C GLY A 387 11.85 -17.93 1.48
N SER A 388 11.88 -19.07 2.19
CA SER A 388 11.48 -19.15 3.61
C SER A 388 12.47 -18.44 4.51
N ALA A 389 13.78 -18.62 4.32
CA ALA A 389 14.80 -17.94 5.11
C ALA A 389 14.69 -16.40 4.98
N LEU A 390 14.46 -15.90 3.76
CA LEU A 390 14.29 -14.48 3.51
C LEU A 390 12.92 -13.96 3.96
N THR A 391 11.86 -14.77 3.94
CA THR A 391 10.57 -14.43 4.55
C THR A 391 10.75 -14.16 6.04
N ASP A 392 11.40 -15.08 6.74
CA ASP A 392 11.62 -14.97 8.18
C ASP A 392 12.45 -13.74 8.53
N ARG A 393 13.60 -13.56 7.85
CA ARG A 393 14.50 -12.44 8.10
C ARG A 393 13.85 -11.08 7.81
N ARG A 394 13.26 -10.93 6.63
CA ARG A 394 12.90 -9.61 6.09
C ARG A 394 11.50 -9.14 6.45
N PHE A 395 10.60 -10.07 6.76
CA PHE A 395 9.18 -9.76 6.98
C PHE A 395 8.68 -10.26 8.33
N ALA A 396 8.63 -11.55 8.56
CA ALA A 396 8.00 -12.13 9.73
C ALA A 396 8.67 -11.68 11.03
N CYS A 397 10.00 -11.75 11.11
CA CYS A 397 10.73 -11.35 12.32
C CYS A 397 10.81 -9.83 12.46
N MET A 398 10.76 -9.06 11.36
CA MET A 398 10.61 -7.61 11.43
C MET A 398 9.24 -7.21 12.02
N ALA A 399 8.17 -7.85 11.55
CA ALA A 399 6.84 -7.66 12.13
C ALA A 399 6.78 -8.07 13.61
N ASN A 400 7.47 -9.16 13.99
CA ASN A 400 7.58 -9.60 15.39
C ASN A 400 8.33 -8.58 16.26
N LEU A 401 9.43 -8.03 15.76
CA LEU A 401 10.21 -7.00 16.45
C LEU A 401 9.37 -5.74 16.70
N ALA A 402 8.67 -5.26 15.66
CA ALA A 402 7.78 -4.11 15.76
C ALA A 402 6.65 -4.36 16.78
N ARG A 403 5.95 -5.52 16.70
CA ARG A 403 4.88 -5.88 17.64
C ARG A 403 5.38 -5.89 19.08
N THR A 404 6.54 -6.51 19.32
CA THR A 404 7.14 -6.64 20.65
C THR A 404 7.50 -5.28 21.24
N GLY A 405 8.06 -4.37 20.43
CA GLY A 405 8.37 -3.01 20.84
C GLY A 405 7.11 -2.19 21.15
N LEU A 406 6.16 -2.16 20.21
CA LEU A 406 4.94 -1.38 20.29
C LEU A 406 4.00 -1.84 21.42
N SER A 407 3.86 -3.16 21.65
CA SER A 407 2.92 -3.72 22.61
C SER A 407 3.14 -3.29 24.06
N GLN A 408 4.30 -2.75 24.37
CA GLN A 408 4.59 -2.18 25.69
C GLN A 408 3.87 -0.85 25.94
N TYR A 409 3.43 -0.18 24.87
CA TYR A 409 2.99 1.20 24.94
C TYR A 409 1.60 1.44 24.35
N VAL A 410 1.17 0.59 23.40
CA VAL A 410 -0.10 0.72 22.68
C VAL A 410 -0.78 -0.65 22.52
N PRO A 411 -2.10 -0.70 22.30
CA PRO A 411 -2.79 -1.92 21.88
C PRO A 411 -2.23 -2.42 20.54
N VAL A 412 -1.81 -3.70 20.48
CA VAL A 412 -1.30 -4.34 19.27
C VAL A 412 -2.09 -5.60 18.98
N PHE A 413 -2.47 -5.80 17.71
CA PHE A 413 -3.08 -7.01 17.19
C PHE A 413 -2.18 -7.57 16.07
N GLY A 414 -1.71 -8.81 16.26
CA GLY A 414 -0.80 -9.46 15.32
C GLY A 414 -1.53 -10.43 14.39
N TYR A 415 -1.13 -10.51 13.11
CA TYR A 415 -1.65 -11.53 12.20
C TYR A 415 -0.56 -12.17 11.33
N GLN A 416 -0.92 -13.33 10.76
CA GLN A 416 -0.26 -13.95 9.62
C GLN A 416 -1.34 -14.37 8.63
N LEU A 417 -1.20 -14.00 7.36
CA LEU A 417 -2.08 -14.48 6.30
C LEU A 417 -1.52 -15.79 5.74
N ASP A 418 -2.28 -16.87 5.87
CA ASP A 418 -1.87 -18.22 5.45
C ASP A 418 -3.02 -18.93 4.72
N ILE A 419 -3.42 -18.38 3.59
CA ILE A 419 -4.48 -18.91 2.73
C ILE A 419 -3.87 -19.95 1.79
N ALA A 420 -4.41 -21.14 1.77
CA ALA A 420 -4.04 -22.16 0.80
C ALA A 420 -4.62 -21.81 -0.58
N ASP A 421 -3.80 -21.94 -1.62
CA ASP A 421 -4.16 -21.62 -3.02
C ASP A 421 -4.92 -20.27 -3.14
N PRO A 422 -4.28 -19.15 -2.76
CA PRO A 422 -4.91 -17.84 -2.78
C PRO A 422 -5.01 -17.27 -4.20
N VAL A 423 -5.90 -16.28 -4.38
CA VAL A 423 -5.88 -15.39 -5.54
C VAL A 423 -4.73 -14.41 -5.37
N GLN A 424 -3.87 -14.32 -6.36
CA GLN A 424 -2.66 -13.50 -6.32
C GLN A 424 -2.84 -12.19 -7.07
N GLN A 425 -2.33 -11.10 -6.49
CA GLN A 425 -2.22 -9.81 -7.18
C GLN A 425 -1.05 -9.77 -8.18
N GLN A 426 0.00 -10.54 -7.88
CA GLN A 426 1.17 -10.70 -8.75
C GLN A 426 1.44 -12.18 -8.96
N PRO A 427 0.78 -12.83 -9.94
CA PRO A 427 1.02 -14.23 -10.21
C PRO A 427 2.49 -14.51 -10.56
N LEU A 428 3.02 -15.63 -10.07
CA LEU A 428 4.38 -16.05 -10.40
C LEU A 428 4.48 -16.40 -11.89
N ALA A 429 5.64 -16.16 -12.48
CA ALA A 429 5.90 -16.51 -13.88
C ALA A 429 5.71 -18.02 -14.11
N ALA A 430 5.19 -18.39 -15.28
CA ALA A 430 5.03 -19.78 -15.64
C ALA A 430 6.37 -20.53 -15.65
N GLY A 431 6.39 -21.73 -15.07
CA GLY A 431 7.58 -22.60 -15.03
C GLY A 431 8.44 -22.45 -13.77
N ASN A 432 8.05 -21.61 -12.78
CA ASN A 432 8.68 -21.66 -11.48
C ASN A 432 8.16 -22.86 -10.66
N ASP A 433 8.96 -23.34 -9.70
CA ASP A 433 8.65 -24.50 -8.87
C ASP A 433 8.04 -24.13 -7.50
N LEU A 434 7.73 -22.85 -7.28
CA LEU A 434 7.19 -22.38 -6.01
C LEU A 434 5.68 -22.66 -5.93
N PRO A 435 5.17 -23.14 -4.78
CA PRO A 435 3.75 -23.38 -4.61
C PRO A 435 2.94 -22.08 -4.58
N ASN A 436 1.66 -22.14 -5.00
CA ASN A 436 0.72 -21.04 -4.84
C ASN A 436 0.24 -20.98 -3.38
N VAL A 437 0.86 -20.12 -2.60
CA VAL A 437 0.60 -19.89 -1.17
C VAL A 437 0.56 -18.39 -0.90
N SER A 438 0.23 -17.96 0.31
CA SER A 438 0.23 -16.54 0.68
C SER A 438 1.65 -15.96 0.67
N TYR A 439 2.07 -15.42 -0.47
CA TYR A 439 3.31 -14.66 -0.63
C TYR A 439 3.04 -13.15 -0.70
N HIS A 440 4.09 -12.35 -0.93
CA HIS A 440 4.01 -10.88 -0.92
C HIS A 440 2.89 -10.35 -1.82
N THR A 441 2.14 -9.37 -1.35
CA THR A 441 0.96 -8.77 -2.00
C THR A 441 -0.33 -9.62 -2.03
N THR A 442 -0.31 -10.86 -1.55
CA THR A 442 -1.53 -11.71 -1.52
C THR A 442 -2.68 -11.05 -0.76
N ASP A 443 -2.39 -10.40 0.36
CA ASP A 443 -3.36 -9.73 1.23
C ASP A 443 -4.12 -8.58 0.53
N LEU A 444 -3.51 -7.93 -0.45
CA LEU A 444 -4.12 -6.81 -1.19
C LEU A 444 -5.45 -7.20 -1.83
N GLY A 445 -5.48 -8.34 -2.52
CA GLY A 445 -6.69 -8.83 -3.18
C GLY A 445 -7.84 -9.05 -2.21
N TYR A 446 -7.53 -9.51 -1.01
CA TYR A 446 -8.55 -9.76 0.02
C TYR A 446 -8.99 -8.49 0.76
N VAL A 447 -8.12 -7.50 0.92
CA VAL A 447 -8.48 -6.20 1.51
C VAL A 447 -9.36 -5.40 0.56
N PHE A 448 -9.03 -5.35 -0.74
CA PHE A 448 -9.74 -4.57 -1.74
C PHE A 448 -10.85 -5.35 -2.47
N ASP A 449 -11.04 -6.64 -2.20
CA ASP A 449 -12.00 -7.56 -2.85
C ASP A 449 -11.83 -7.61 -4.37
N ASN A 450 -10.59 -7.79 -4.85
CA ASN A 450 -10.29 -7.87 -6.27
C ASN A 450 -9.13 -8.84 -6.58
N ASP A 451 -9.04 -9.28 -7.83
CA ASP A 451 -7.89 -9.98 -8.39
C ASP A 451 -6.93 -9.01 -9.11
N SER A 452 -5.89 -9.54 -9.75
CA SER A 452 -4.90 -8.76 -10.51
C SER A 452 -5.48 -7.92 -11.64
N ASP A 453 -6.64 -8.31 -12.17
CA ASP A 453 -7.34 -7.58 -13.23
C ASP A 453 -8.39 -6.58 -12.69
N GLY A 454 -8.52 -6.49 -11.36
CA GLY A 454 -9.50 -5.65 -10.68
C GLY A 454 -10.91 -6.28 -10.64
N GLN A 455 -11.05 -7.59 -10.99
CA GLN A 455 -12.32 -8.28 -10.93
C GLN A 455 -12.65 -8.68 -9.48
N LYS A 456 -13.96 -8.67 -9.16
CA LYS A 456 -14.43 -9.05 -7.84
C LYS A 456 -14.11 -10.52 -7.55
N LEU A 457 -13.65 -10.79 -6.33
CA LEU A 457 -13.43 -12.15 -5.84
C LEU A 457 -14.76 -12.93 -5.75
N SER A 458 -14.69 -14.24 -5.92
CA SER A 458 -15.87 -15.14 -5.91
C SER A 458 -15.67 -16.34 -5.00
N GLY A 459 -16.77 -17.04 -4.71
CA GLY A 459 -16.75 -18.28 -3.92
C GLY A 459 -16.08 -18.12 -2.55
N ARG A 460 -15.19 -19.05 -2.18
CA ARG A 460 -14.47 -19.02 -0.88
C ARG A 460 -13.59 -17.77 -0.73
N HIS A 461 -12.98 -17.28 -1.82
CA HIS A 461 -12.12 -16.11 -1.78
C HIS A 461 -12.92 -14.83 -1.45
N ALA A 462 -14.15 -14.69 -1.95
CA ALA A 462 -15.04 -13.61 -1.53
C ALA A 462 -15.39 -13.70 -0.04
N SER A 463 -15.62 -14.90 0.49
CA SER A 463 -15.89 -15.09 1.91
C SER A 463 -14.70 -14.71 2.78
N LEU A 464 -13.48 -15.09 2.37
CA LEU A 464 -12.24 -14.69 3.05
C LEU A 464 -12.02 -13.17 2.98
N SER A 465 -12.21 -12.56 1.80
CA SER A 465 -12.14 -11.10 1.63
C SER A 465 -13.12 -10.38 2.56
N HIS A 466 -14.37 -10.84 2.62
CA HIS A 466 -15.37 -10.28 3.51
C HIS A 466 -14.97 -10.37 4.99
N MET A 467 -14.42 -11.51 5.41
CA MET A 467 -13.93 -11.69 6.78
C MET A 467 -12.78 -10.75 7.11
N ILE A 468 -11.79 -10.62 6.21
CA ILE A 468 -10.65 -9.71 6.36
C ILE A 468 -11.14 -8.27 6.42
N ALA A 469 -11.97 -7.84 5.46
CA ALA A 469 -12.55 -6.51 5.43
C ALA A 469 -13.35 -6.18 6.70
N ASP A 470 -14.06 -7.16 7.29
CA ASP A 470 -14.80 -6.97 8.55
C ASP A 470 -13.86 -6.74 9.74
N TYR A 471 -12.72 -7.45 9.82
CA TYR A 471 -11.70 -7.18 10.86
C TYR A 471 -11.06 -5.81 10.69
N TRP A 472 -10.64 -5.45 9.45
CA TRP A 472 -10.03 -4.16 9.13
C TRP A 472 -10.98 -3.00 9.41
N SER A 473 -12.26 -3.18 9.05
CA SER A 473 -13.32 -2.18 9.29
C SER A 473 -13.59 -1.97 10.77
N ALA A 474 -13.71 -3.06 11.54
CA ALA A 474 -13.91 -2.98 12.99
C ALA A 474 -12.73 -2.28 13.66
N PHE A 475 -11.51 -2.64 13.27
CA PHE A 475 -10.31 -1.97 13.77
C PHE A 475 -10.27 -0.49 13.36
N ALA A 476 -10.61 -0.15 12.13
CA ALA A 476 -10.64 1.23 11.65
C ALA A 476 -11.71 2.07 12.37
N ALA A 477 -12.84 1.47 12.74
CA ALA A 477 -13.90 2.16 13.48
C ALA A 477 -13.57 2.36 14.96
N GLU A 478 -13.05 1.30 15.64
CA GLU A 478 -12.99 1.26 17.10
C GLU A 478 -11.58 1.03 17.69
N GLY A 479 -10.57 0.71 16.85
CA GLY A 479 -9.22 0.33 17.31
C GLY A 479 -9.13 -1.10 17.88
N ASP A 480 -10.21 -1.87 17.71
CA ASP A 480 -10.31 -3.27 18.10
C ASP A 480 -10.92 -4.08 16.94
N PRO A 481 -10.21 -5.09 16.37
CA PRO A 481 -10.72 -5.88 15.26
C PRO A 481 -11.93 -6.77 15.68
N ASN A 482 -12.20 -6.93 16.98
CA ASN A 482 -13.32 -7.69 17.49
C ASN A 482 -14.63 -6.89 17.62
N ALA A 483 -14.57 -5.55 17.49
CA ALA A 483 -15.73 -4.70 17.63
C ALA A 483 -16.79 -4.98 16.55
N GLY A 484 -18.08 -4.75 16.86
CA GLY A 484 -19.18 -4.87 15.89
C GLY A 484 -19.44 -6.30 15.37
N SER A 485 -19.23 -7.33 16.18
CA SER A 485 -19.29 -8.75 15.83
C SER A 485 -20.66 -9.27 15.34
N GLU A 486 -21.67 -8.44 15.21
CA GLU A 486 -23.03 -8.87 14.79
C GLU A 486 -23.12 -9.25 13.30
N ARG A 487 -22.13 -8.89 12.46
CA ARG A 487 -22.18 -9.12 11.01
C ARG A 487 -21.69 -10.49 10.56
N THR A 488 -20.71 -11.08 11.26
CA THR A 488 -20.18 -12.42 10.95
C THR A 488 -19.66 -13.10 12.23
N VAL A 489 -19.82 -14.42 12.32
CA VAL A 489 -19.15 -15.22 13.37
C VAL A 489 -17.66 -15.23 13.06
N ARG A 490 -16.89 -14.42 13.80
CA ARG A 490 -15.44 -14.31 13.68
C ARG A 490 -14.76 -14.96 14.88
N VAL A 491 -13.59 -15.54 14.65
CA VAL A 491 -12.70 -15.96 15.74
C VAL A 491 -12.24 -14.70 16.49
N THR A 492 -12.27 -14.74 17.83
CA THR A 492 -11.75 -13.65 18.63
C THR A 492 -10.27 -13.45 18.36
N TRP A 493 -9.89 -12.25 17.99
CA TRP A 493 -8.50 -11.86 17.74
C TRP A 493 -7.86 -11.40 19.04
N PRO A 494 -6.92 -12.16 19.63
CA PRO A 494 -6.28 -11.78 20.88
C PRO A 494 -5.40 -10.55 20.69
N ARG A 495 -5.36 -9.70 21.73
CA ARG A 495 -4.36 -8.64 21.79
C ARG A 495 -2.98 -9.26 22.00
N PHE A 496 -2.01 -8.83 21.21
CA PHE A 496 -0.62 -9.24 21.34
C PHE A 496 0.04 -8.53 22.54
N THR A 497 0.67 -9.30 23.41
CA THR A 497 1.57 -8.79 24.48
C THR A 497 2.86 -9.60 24.51
N ARG A 498 3.85 -9.13 25.24
CA ARG A 498 5.12 -9.89 25.42
C ARG A 498 4.92 -11.21 26.17
N GLU A 499 4.01 -11.21 27.14
CA GLU A 499 3.65 -12.37 27.97
C GLU A 499 2.77 -13.37 27.24
N ALA A 500 1.94 -12.87 26.30
CA ALA A 500 1.07 -13.66 25.46
C ALA A 500 1.26 -13.20 23.98
N PRO A 501 2.34 -13.66 23.31
CA PRO A 501 2.68 -13.24 21.95
C PRO A 501 1.83 -13.98 20.91
N VAL A 502 0.50 -13.84 21.02
CA VAL A 502 -0.47 -14.53 20.17
C VAL A 502 -0.77 -13.70 18.94
N VAL A 503 -0.77 -14.33 17.77
CA VAL A 503 -1.20 -13.76 16.50
C VAL A 503 -2.39 -14.53 15.95
N LEU A 504 -3.22 -13.89 15.12
CA LEU A 504 -4.26 -14.56 14.37
C LEU A 504 -3.68 -15.07 13.05
N SER A 505 -3.65 -16.40 12.86
CA SER A 505 -3.43 -17.01 11.56
C SER A 505 -4.74 -16.91 10.77
N ILE A 506 -4.75 -16.09 9.73
CA ILE A 506 -5.90 -15.86 8.85
C ILE A 506 -5.80 -16.84 7.69
N SER A 507 -6.70 -17.80 7.69
CA SER A 507 -6.82 -18.87 6.69
C SER A 507 -8.29 -19.18 6.44
N ASP A 508 -8.58 -20.25 5.69
CA ASP A 508 -9.96 -20.77 5.57
C ASP A 508 -10.59 -21.14 6.92
N ALA A 509 -9.76 -21.46 7.93
CA ALA A 509 -10.15 -21.70 9.31
C ALA A 509 -9.24 -20.91 10.26
N PRO A 510 -9.53 -19.63 10.52
CA PRO A 510 -8.67 -18.78 11.32
C PRO A 510 -8.43 -19.33 12.73
N THR A 511 -7.19 -19.26 13.20
CA THR A 511 -6.79 -19.72 14.53
C THR A 511 -5.83 -18.76 15.21
N ALA A 512 -5.95 -18.60 16.52
CA ALA A 512 -4.98 -17.85 17.31
C ALA A 512 -3.80 -18.75 17.69
N THR A 513 -2.57 -18.33 17.42
CA THR A 513 -1.36 -19.11 17.68
C THR A 513 -0.31 -18.29 18.44
N GLY A 514 0.36 -18.92 19.42
CA GLY A 514 1.54 -18.38 20.10
C GLY A 514 2.87 -18.81 19.45
N GLY A 515 2.82 -19.65 18.40
CA GLY A 515 3.99 -20.27 17.78
C GLY A 515 4.73 -19.42 16.77
N PHE A 516 4.19 -18.27 16.37
CA PHE A 516 4.71 -17.44 15.26
C PHE A 516 6.23 -17.20 15.31
N ALA A 517 6.75 -16.70 16.44
CA ALA A 517 8.16 -16.35 16.56
C ALA A 517 9.08 -17.59 16.47
N SER A 518 8.63 -18.76 16.95
CA SER A 518 9.38 -20.01 16.85
C SER A 518 9.33 -20.62 15.45
N GLU A 519 8.19 -20.58 14.78
CA GLU A 519 8.02 -21.04 13.39
C GLU A 519 8.95 -20.27 12.44
N HIS A 520 9.04 -18.95 12.63
CA HIS A 520 9.88 -18.04 11.84
C HIS A 520 11.30 -17.90 12.39
N LYS A 521 11.70 -18.70 13.40
CA LYS A 521 13.08 -18.71 13.95
C LYS A 521 13.57 -17.32 14.39
N CYS A 522 12.67 -16.44 14.88
CA CYS A 522 13.00 -15.04 15.13
C CYS A 522 14.10 -14.86 16.18
N ALA A 523 14.18 -15.73 17.21
CA ALA A 523 15.27 -15.70 18.16
C ALA A 523 16.67 -15.92 17.52
N PHE A 524 16.75 -16.83 16.54
CA PHE A 524 17.98 -17.01 15.75
C PHE A 524 18.34 -15.76 14.95
N TRP A 525 17.36 -15.16 14.27
CA TRP A 525 17.59 -13.96 13.46
C TRP A 525 18.03 -12.76 14.30
N GLU A 526 17.44 -12.55 15.47
CA GLU A 526 17.86 -11.51 16.42
C GLU A 526 19.28 -11.74 16.93
N GLN A 527 19.61 -12.98 17.34
CA GLN A 527 20.95 -13.34 17.84
C GLN A 527 22.03 -13.27 16.74
N SER A 528 21.67 -13.55 15.50
CA SER A 528 22.61 -13.46 14.36
C SER A 528 23.01 -12.02 14.04
N GLY A 529 22.28 -11.04 14.53
CA GLY A 529 22.43 -9.63 14.18
C GLY A 529 21.96 -9.27 12.76
N LEU A 530 21.37 -10.21 12.03
CA LEU A 530 20.91 -9.98 10.66
C LEU A 530 19.53 -9.30 10.56
N VAL A 531 18.78 -9.24 11.67
CA VAL A 531 17.48 -8.54 11.78
C VAL A 531 17.64 -7.16 12.41
N ALA A 532 18.62 -6.99 13.26
CA ALA A 532 18.86 -5.74 14.02
C ALA A 532 20.04 -4.92 13.49
N THR A 533 20.71 -5.35 12.45
CA THR A 533 21.91 -4.68 11.95
C THR A 533 21.60 -3.68 10.85
N THR A 534 22.00 -2.49 11.12
CA THR A 534 22.37 -1.44 10.19
C THR A 534 23.08 -2.00 8.94
N TRP A 535 22.78 -1.45 7.84
CA TRP A 535 23.33 -1.65 6.49
C TRP A 535 24.85 -1.46 6.44
#